data_1c374f515a1b0c82305a5f656a2c44ac
#
_entry.id   1c374f515a1b0c82305a5f656a2c44ac
#
_cell.length_a   1.000
_cell.length_b   1.000
_cell.length_c   1.000
_cell.angle_alpha   90.00
_cell.angle_beta   90.00
_cell.angle_gamma   90.00
#
_symmetry.space_group_name_H-M   'P 1'
#
loop_
_entity.id
_entity.type
_entity.pdbx_description
1 polymer ?
#
loop_
_entity_poly.entity_id
_entity_poly.type
_entity_poly.pdbx_seq_one_letter_code
_entity_poly.pdbx_strand_id
1 'polypeptide(L)'
;EKYHGRLHGLLEAVACLPPSAQKLVVMGGEANFLFTYSADAPFRLVRVPDKSWHLPEMSTWTEENITALLDVAEAALNNCIKSMDLPVSVLRKERAVGIYPPAGVRLAREQLEEAVLVTQRIVEMSEPGRKIPFCAFNGGNDVFVDIGDKSWGVMACQQYFGGIVGGQTLHVGDQFLSAGANDFKARLACTTAWIANPAETVALLDELAELSDAS
;
A
#
# COMPACT_ATOMS: atom_id res chain seq x y z
N GLU A 1 -14.21 2.67 8.82
CA GLU A 1 -13.89 3.33 10.11
C GLU A 1 -12.40 3.52 10.32
N LYS A 2 -11.55 2.48 10.20
CA LYS A 2 -10.09 2.59 10.48
C LYS A 2 -9.37 3.60 9.57
N TYR A 3 -9.71 3.66 8.28
CA TYR A 3 -9.13 4.63 7.36
C TYR A 3 -9.60 6.06 7.67
N HIS A 4 -10.86 6.25 8.01
CA HIS A 4 -11.39 7.56 8.38
C HIS A 4 -10.60 8.20 9.54
N GLY A 5 -10.33 7.44 10.61
CA GLY A 5 -9.57 7.96 11.75
C GLY A 5 -8.15 8.44 11.39
N ARG A 6 -7.47 7.73 10.47
CA ARG A 6 -6.12 8.10 10.01
C ARG A 6 -6.12 9.24 8.99
N LEU A 7 -7.17 9.38 8.21
CA LEU A 7 -7.30 10.37 7.13
C LEU A 7 -8.14 11.57 7.52
N HIS A 8 -8.60 11.67 8.79
CA HIS A 8 -9.55 12.69 9.21
C HIS A 8 -9.11 14.11 8.81
N GLY A 9 -7.89 14.51 9.13
CA GLY A 9 -7.39 15.84 8.78
C GLY A 9 -7.38 16.12 7.28
N LEU A 10 -6.97 15.13 6.46
CA LEU A 10 -6.99 15.24 5.01
C LEU A 10 -8.43 15.36 4.47
N LEU A 11 -9.35 14.55 4.98
CA LEU A 11 -10.76 14.57 4.56
C LEU A 11 -11.45 15.89 4.92
N GLU A 12 -11.12 16.46 6.08
CA GLU A 12 -11.59 17.80 6.48
C GLU A 12 -11.04 18.90 5.55
N ALA A 13 -9.73 18.85 5.24
CA ALA A 13 -9.12 19.81 4.32
C ALA A 13 -9.76 19.74 2.93
N VAL A 14 -9.98 18.54 2.38
CA VAL A 14 -10.63 18.34 1.07
C VAL A 14 -12.07 18.85 1.10
N ALA A 15 -12.79 18.72 2.22
CA ALA A 15 -14.15 19.23 2.35
C ALA A 15 -14.25 20.77 2.23
N CYS A 16 -13.18 21.49 2.55
CA CYS A 16 -13.11 22.95 2.39
C CYS A 16 -12.83 23.39 0.96
N LEU A 17 -12.48 22.49 0.06
CA LEU A 17 -12.20 22.82 -1.36
C LEU A 17 -13.51 22.92 -2.16
N PRO A 18 -13.52 23.69 -3.27
CA PRO A 18 -14.65 23.67 -4.18
C PRO A 18 -14.83 22.27 -4.79
N PRO A 19 -16.06 21.85 -5.14
CA PRO A 19 -16.34 20.49 -5.65
C PRO A 19 -15.45 20.05 -6.81
N SER A 20 -15.06 20.97 -7.69
CA SER A 20 -14.17 20.69 -8.83
C SER A 20 -12.74 20.30 -8.41
N ALA A 21 -12.31 20.68 -7.21
CA ALA A 21 -10.99 20.39 -6.66
C ALA A 21 -11.00 19.20 -5.67
N GLN A 22 -12.17 18.64 -5.33
CA GLN A 22 -12.30 17.50 -4.41
C GLN A 22 -11.95 16.16 -5.08
N LYS A 23 -10.78 16.08 -5.73
CA LYS A 23 -10.33 14.91 -6.50
C LYS A 23 -9.42 14.01 -5.65
N LEU A 24 -9.92 13.53 -4.53
CA LEU A 24 -9.19 12.60 -3.68
C LEU A 24 -9.64 11.16 -3.92
N VAL A 25 -8.68 10.26 -4.11
CA VAL A 25 -8.87 8.82 -4.02
C VAL A 25 -7.96 8.23 -2.95
N VAL A 26 -8.38 7.13 -2.37
CA VAL A 26 -7.61 6.37 -1.38
C VAL A 26 -7.49 4.95 -1.88
N MET A 27 -6.26 4.53 -2.19
CA MET A 27 -5.95 3.14 -2.52
C MET A 27 -5.53 2.41 -1.23
N GLY A 28 -6.25 1.35 -0.90
CA GLY A 28 -5.98 0.54 0.28
C GLY A 28 -5.45 -0.84 -0.06
N GLY A 29 -4.60 -1.41 0.84
CA GLY A 29 -4.04 -2.74 0.66
C GLY A 29 -3.20 -2.85 -0.61
N GLU A 30 -2.25 -1.92 -0.78
CA GLU A 30 -1.37 -1.76 -1.95
C GLU A 30 -2.15 -1.48 -3.26
N ALA A 31 -2.96 -2.41 -3.76
CA ALA A 31 -3.71 -2.28 -5.01
C ALA A 31 -5.08 -2.99 -4.94
N ASN A 32 -5.71 -3.05 -3.77
CA ASN A 32 -6.88 -3.93 -3.59
C ASN A 32 -8.21 -3.23 -3.37
N PHE A 33 -8.21 -1.98 -2.91
CA PHE A 33 -9.45 -1.28 -2.57
C PHE A 33 -9.33 0.20 -2.94
N LEU A 34 -10.13 0.65 -3.90
CA LEU A 34 -10.19 2.07 -4.26
C LEU A 34 -11.41 2.72 -3.62
N PHE A 35 -11.16 3.87 -2.98
CA PHE A 35 -12.21 4.73 -2.45
C PHE A 35 -12.08 6.12 -3.06
N THR A 36 -13.21 6.76 -3.30
CA THR A 36 -13.26 8.17 -3.71
C THR A 36 -13.89 9.01 -2.61
N TYR A 37 -13.48 10.28 -2.55
CA TYR A 37 -14.10 11.25 -1.67
C TYR A 37 -15.54 11.53 -2.09
N SER A 38 -16.44 11.64 -1.10
CA SER A 38 -17.81 12.09 -1.27
C SER A 38 -18.27 12.82 -0.01
N ALA A 39 -18.69 14.06 -0.15
CA ALA A 39 -19.12 14.89 0.98
C ALA A 39 -20.33 14.29 1.74
N ASP A 40 -21.23 13.60 1.00
CA ASP A 40 -22.47 13.06 1.52
C ASP A 40 -22.35 11.62 2.07
N ALA A 41 -21.18 10.99 1.87
CA ALA A 41 -20.99 9.61 2.30
C ALA A 41 -20.62 9.51 3.79
N PRO A 42 -21.02 8.42 4.47
CA PRO A 42 -20.47 8.08 5.77
C PRO A 42 -18.95 8.05 5.69
N PHE A 43 -18.27 8.72 6.64
CA PHE A 43 -16.81 8.83 6.64
C PHE A 43 -16.20 9.51 5.41
N ARG A 44 -17.00 10.20 4.57
CA ARG A 44 -16.57 10.92 3.36
C ARG A 44 -15.82 10.08 2.32
N LEU A 45 -15.95 8.76 2.39
CA LEU A 45 -15.34 7.82 1.46
C LEU A 45 -16.37 6.83 0.94
N VAL A 46 -16.39 6.63 -0.38
CA VAL A 46 -17.22 5.64 -1.07
C VAL A 46 -16.30 4.65 -1.78
N ARG A 47 -16.53 3.35 -1.58
CA ARG A 47 -15.81 2.31 -2.33
C ARG A 47 -16.19 2.39 -3.81
N VAL A 48 -15.18 2.46 -4.66
CA VAL A 48 -15.34 2.40 -6.11
C VAL A 48 -15.48 0.93 -6.52
N PRO A 49 -16.48 0.58 -7.34
CA PRO A 49 -16.61 -0.80 -7.84
C PRO A 49 -15.37 -1.23 -8.63
N ASP A 50 -14.90 -2.45 -8.39
CA ASP A 50 -13.64 -2.97 -8.93
C ASP A 50 -13.57 -2.86 -10.47
N LYS A 51 -14.69 -3.12 -11.16
CA LYS A 51 -14.81 -2.98 -12.62
C LYS A 51 -14.48 -1.58 -13.17
N SER A 52 -14.50 -0.55 -12.31
CA SER A 52 -14.30 0.83 -12.73
C SER A 52 -12.83 1.27 -12.66
N TRP A 53 -11.95 0.47 -12.04
CA TRP A 53 -10.57 0.86 -11.80
C TRP A 53 -9.55 -0.28 -11.95
N HIS A 54 -9.98 -1.54 -11.94
CA HIS A 54 -9.08 -2.67 -12.14
C HIS A 54 -8.41 -2.58 -13.52
N LEU A 55 -7.12 -2.82 -13.53
CA LEU A 55 -6.36 -3.03 -14.76
C LEU A 55 -6.76 -4.38 -15.39
N PRO A 56 -6.71 -4.53 -16.72
CA PRO A 56 -7.08 -5.79 -17.39
C PRO A 56 -6.32 -7.00 -16.83
N GLU A 57 -5.05 -6.83 -16.49
CA GLU A 57 -4.19 -7.88 -15.95
C GLU A 57 -4.63 -8.37 -14.57
N MET A 58 -5.29 -7.52 -13.78
CA MET A 58 -5.84 -7.90 -12.47
C MET A 58 -6.98 -8.93 -12.58
N SER A 59 -7.54 -9.13 -13.77
CA SER A 59 -8.53 -10.18 -14.02
C SER A 59 -8.01 -11.59 -13.76
N THR A 60 -6.68 -11.78 -13.77
CA THR A 60 -6.00 -13.04 -13.45
C THR A 60 -5.86 -13.30 -11.95
N TRP A 61 -6.14 -12.30 -11.10
CA TRP A 61 -6.05 -12.41 -9.65
C TRP A 61 -7.32 -13.04 -9.09
N THR A 62 -7.49 -14.34 -9.35
CA THR A 62 -8.66 -15.06 -8.89
C THR A 62 -8.64 -15.25 -7.38
N GLU A 63 -9.80 -15.36 -6.75
CA GLU A 63 -9.92 -15.61 -5.29
C GLU A 63 -9.18 -16.88 -4.87
N GLU A 64 -9.18 -17.90 -5.70
CA GLU A 64 -8.43 -19.15 -5.46
C GLU A 64 -6.93 -18.89 -5.40
N ASN A 65 -6.39 -18.19 -6.39
CA ASN A 65 -4.96 -17.86 -6.44
C ASN A 65 -4.55 -16.92 -5.29
N ILE A 66 -5.39 -15.94 -4.95
CA ILE A 66 -5.18 -15.03 -3.83
C ILE A 66 -5.14 -15.82 -2.51
N THR A 67 -6.11 -16.68 -2.29
CA THR A 67 -6.17 -17.53 -1.09
C THR A 67 -4.93 -18.40 -0.99
N ALA A 68 -4.55 -19.08 -2.07
CA ALA A 68 -3.38 -19.95 -2.11
C ALA A 68 -2.07 -19.19 -1.81
N LEU A 69 -1.91 -17.95 -2.36
CA LEU A 69 -0.75 -17.12 -2.07
C LEU A 69 -0.68 -16.74 -0.59
N LEU A 70 -1.81 -16.27 -0.06
CA LEU A 70 -1.88 -15.86 1.33
C LEU A 70 -1.71 -17.05 2.31
N ASP A 71 -2.11 -18.27 1.93
CA ASP A 71 -1.88 -19.48 2.73
C ASP A 71 -0.39 -19.81 2.79
N VAL A 72 0.33 -19.70 1.67
CA VAL A 72 1.80 -19.85 1.65
C VAL A 72 2.47 -18.78 2.51
N ALA A 73 2.04 -17.53 2.41
CA ALA A 73 2.59 -16.43 3.19
C ALA A 73 2.33 -16.62 4.70
N GLU A 74 1.12 -17.05 5.07
CA GLU A 74 0.77 -17.33 6.46
C GLU A 74 1.61 -18.47 7.05
N ALA A 75 1.81 -19.55 6.29
CA ALA A 75 2.69 -20.64 6.70
C ALA A 75 4.14 -20.17 6.90
N ALA A 76 4.65 -19.33 5.99
CA ALA A 76 6.00 -18.77 6.11
C ALA A 76 6.13 -17.87 7.34
N LEU A 77 5.17 -16.98 7.59
CA LEU A 77 5.14 -16.13 8.78
C LEU A 77 5.07 -16.94 10.07
N ASN A 78 4.25 -18.00 10.12
CA ASN A 78 4.18 -18.90 11.27
C ASN A 78 5.52 -19.63 11.52
N ASN A 79 6.27 -19.96 10.47
CA ASN A 79 7.62 -20.53 10.62
C ASN A 79 8.59 -19.48 11.19
N CYS A 80 8.54 -18.22 10.74
CA CYS A 80 9.34 -17.12 11.31
C CYS A 80 9.01 -16.90 12.80
N ILE A 81 7.72 -16.91 13.18
CA ILE A 81 7.31 -16.80 14.60
C ILE A 81 8.00 -17.88 15.44
N LYS A 82 7.96 -19.12 14.98
CA LYS A 82 8.54 -20.25 15.73
C LYS A 82 10.06 -20.23 15.77
N SER A 83 10.72 -19.93 14.63
CA SER A 83 12.18 -19.97 14.54
C SER A 83 12.87 -18.83 15.27
N MET A 84 12.23 -17.66 15.34
CA MET A 84 12.77 -16.47 16.00
C MET A 84 12.13 -16.19 17.36
N ASP A 85 11.23 -17.07 17.85
CA ASP A 85 10.49 -16.91 19.11
C ASP A 85 9.83 -15.53 19.23
N LEU A 86 9.12 -15.11 18.18
CA LEU A 86 8.52 -13.79 18.12
C LEU A 86 7.25 -13.69 18.98
N PRO A 87 7.11 -12.69 19.84
CA PRO A 87 5.90 -12.46 20.64
C PRO A 87 4.82 -11.74 19.83
N VAL A 88 4.33 -12.38 18.76
CA VAL A 88 3.40 -11.78 17.81
C VAL A 88 2.18 -12.67 17.57
N SER A 89 1.12 -12.05 17.04
CA SER A 89 -0.07 -12.74 16.55
C SER A 89 -0.18 -12.63 15.03
N VAL A 90 -0.74 -13.64 14.39
CA VAL A 90 -1.06 -13.61 12.96
C VAL A 90 -2.39 -12.90 12.75
N LEU A 91 -2.47 -12.05 11.73
CA LEU A 91 -3.70 -11.40 11.27
C LEU A 91 -3.91 -11.71 9.80
N ARG A 92 -4.95 -12.49 9.50
CA ARG A 92 -5.43 -12.74 8.13
C ARG A 92 -6.52 -11.74 7.78
N LYS A 93 -6.41 -11.12 6.62
CA LYS A 93 -7.40 -10.24 6.00
C LYS A 93 -7.79 -10.79 4.63
N GLU A 94 -8.75 -10.17 3.98
CA GLU A 94 -9.23 -10.55 2.64
C GLU A 94 -8.10 -10.55 1.58
N ARG A 95 -7.20 -9.57 1.64
CA ARG A 95 -6.13 -9.34 0.65
C ARG A 95 -4.74 -9.24 1.26
N ALA A 96 -4.59 -9.65 2.50
CA ALA A 96 -3.32 -9.56 3.20
C ALA A 96 -3.23 -10.59 4.34
N VAL A 97 -2.00 -10.93 4.69
CA VAL A 97 -1.70 -11.63 5.94
C VAL A 97 -0.45 -11.03 6.57
N GLY A 98 -0.42 -10.93 7.88
CA GLY A 98 0.71 -10.34 8.56
C GLY A 98 0.83 -10.79 10.00
N ILE A 99 1.91 -10.34 10.64
CA ILE A 99 2.20 -10.54 12.05
C ILE A 99 2.35 -9.19 12.75
N TYR A 100 1.85 -9.09 13.95
CA TYR A 100 1.93 -7.88 14.76
C TYR A 100 2.13 -8.22 16.24
N PRO A 101 2.92 -7.44 16.97
CA PRO A 101 3.12 -7.63 18.40
C PRO A 101 1.93 -7.10 19.21
N PRO A 102 1.77 -7.57 20.47
CA PRO A 102 0.85 -6.97 21.42
C PRO A 102 1.18 -5.49 21.68
N ALA A 103 0.21 -4.76 22.23
CA ALA A 103 0.40 -3.37 22.60
C ALA A 103 1.59 -3.22 23.59
N GLY A 104 2.47 -2.25 23.31
CA GLY A 104 3.65 -1.97 24.13
C GLY A 104 4.89 -2.84 23.83
N VAL A 105 4.76 -3.86 22.99
CA VAL A 105 5.90 -4.68 22.55
C VAL A 105 6.47 -4.11 21.24
N ARG A 106 7.79 -3.96 21.17
CA ARG A 106 8.51 -3.62 19.95
C ARG A 106 9.40 -4.76 19.52
N LEU A 107 9.35 -5.09 18.24
CA LEU A 107 10.28 -6.02 17.62
C LEU A 107 11.56 -5.31 17.23
N ALA A 108 12.67 -6.03 17.24
CA ALA A 108 13.93 -5.53 16.71
C ALA A 108 13.80 -5.40 15.17
N ARG A 109 14.48 -4.40 14.61
CA ARG A 109 14.48 -4.16 13.16
C ARG A 109 14.94 -5.38 12.39
N GLU A 110 15.96 -6.04 12.88
CA GLU A 110 16.56 -7.25 12.29
C GLU A 110 15.55 -8.38 12.22
N GLN A 111 14.72 -8.56 13.27
CA GLN A 111 13.65 -9.57 13.30
C GLN A 111 12.57 -9.27 12.24
N LEU A 112 12.18 -8.00 12.10
CA LEU A 112 11.22 -7.58 11.10
C LEU A 112 11.75 -7.78 9.68
N GLU A 113 12.99 -7.37 9.42
CA GLU A 113 13.63 -7.51 8.11
C GLU A 113 13.86 -8.98 7.73
N GLU A 114 14.29 -9.81 8.68
CA GLU A 114 14.43 -11.24 8.45
C GLU A 114 13.09 -11.90 8.12
N ALA A 115 12.04 -11.59 8.89
CA ALA A 115 10.70 -12.11 8.61
C ALA A 115 10.18 -11.69 7.22
N VAL A 116 10.42 -10.45 6.79
CA VAL A 116 10.08 -9.98 5.44
C VAL A 116 10.84 -10.78 4.39
N LEU A 117 12.16 -10.84 4.50
CA LEU A 117 13.02 -11.49 3.48
C LEU A 117 12.73 -12.98 3.34
N VAL A 118 12.58 -13.69 4.46
CA VAL A 118 12.25 -15.12 4.46
C VAL A 118 10.88 -15.36 3.84
N THR A 119 9.88 -14.60 4.28
CA THR A 119 8.50 -14.75 3.77
C THR A 119 8.44 -14.40 2.29
N GLN A 120 9.02 -13.27 1.87
CA GLN A 120 9.09 -12.87 0.47
C GLN A 120 9.69 -13.98 -0.38
N ARG A 121 10.82 -14.55 0.04
CA ARG A 121 11.50 -15.59 -0.73
C ARG A 121 10.67 -16.85 -0.85
N ILE A 122 10.02 -17.29 0.22
CA ILE A 122 9.15 -18.48 0.19
C ILE A 122 7.98 -18.28 -0.76
N VAL A 123 7.32 -17.11 -0.69
CA VAL A 123 6.19 -16.81 -1.57
C VAL A 123 6.64 -16.69 -3.03
N GLU A 124 7.74 -16.01 -3.34
CA GLU A 124 8.30 -15.89 -4.70
C GLU A 124 8.59 -17.26 -5.34
N MET A 125 9.04 -18.22 -4.54
CA MET A 125 9.34 -19.57 -5.03
C MET A 125 8.11 -20.46 -5.18
N SER A 126 6.98 -20.07 -4.61
CA SER A 126 5.73 -20.83 -4.68
C SER A 126 5.04 -20.67 -6.03
N GLU A 127 4.16 -21.62 -6.37
CA GLU A 127 3.36 -21.54 -7.58
C GLU A 127 2.41 -20.32 -7.57
N PRO A 128 1.62 -20.04 -6.50
CA PRO A 128 0.76 -18.88 -6.49
C PRO A 128 1.54 -17.54 -6.51
N GLY A 129 2.71 -17.46 -5.87
CA GLY A 129 3.53 -16.26 -5.88
C GLY A 129 4.13 -15.90 -7.24
N ARG A 130 4.14 -16.86 -8.20
CA ARG A 130 4.52 -16.60 -9.61
C ARG A 130 3.35 -16.17 -10.48
N LYS A 131 2.12 -16.34 -10.01
CA LYS A 131 0.89 -16.03 -10.76
C LYS A 131 0.36 -14.64 -10.42
N ILE A 132 0.53 -14.19 -9.19
CA ILE A 132 -0.03 -12.94 -8.69
C ILE A 132 1.09 -12.09 -8.09
N PRO A 133 1.18 -10.80 -8.44
CA PRO A 133 2.09 -9.89 -7.76
C PRO A 133 1.71 -9.73 -6.28
N PHE A 134 2.70 -9.57 -5.45
CA PHE A 134 2.54 -9.36 -4.02
C PHE A 134 3.65 -8.46 -3.47
N CYS A 135 3.46 -7.95 -2.29
CA CYS A 135 4.45 -7.19 -1.54
C CYS A 135 4.55 -7.71 -0.11
N ALA A 136 5.75 -8.15 0.29
CA ALA A 136 6.07 -8.38 1.69
C ALA A 136 6.85 -7.18 2.21
N PHE A 137 6.43 -6.57 3.32
CA PHE A 137 7.05 -5.34 3.82
C PHE A 137 7.00 -5.21 5.34
N ASN A 138 7.93 -4.42 5.85
CA ASN A 138 8.00 -4.01 7.24
C ASN A 138 7.19 -2.71 7.43
N GLY A 139 6.12 -2.76 8.21
CA GLY A 139 5.25 -1.62 8.53
C GLY A 139 5.69 -0.81 9.75
N GLY A 140 6.94 -1.00 10.22
CA GLY A 140 7.53 -0.29 11.36
C GLY A 140 7.55 -1.07 12.67
N ASN A 141 6.54 -1.88 12.95
CA ASN A 141 6.49 -2.81 14.08
C ASN A 141 5.64 -4.06 13.77
N ASP A 142 5.34 -4.25 12.53
CA ASP A 142 4.61 -5.40 11.98
C ASP A 142 5.20 -5.80 10.64
N VAL A 143 4.85 -6.98 10.17
CA VAL A 143 5.20 -7.47 8.84
C VAL A 143 3.91 -7.90 8.16
N PHE A 144 3.70 -7.45 6.93
CA PHE A 144 2.57 -7.84 6.11
C PHE A 144 3.00 -8.35 4.75
N VAL A 145 2.18 -9.24 4.20
CA VAL A 145 2.17 -9.64 2.80
C VAL A 145 0.82 -9.23 2.24
N ASP A 146 0.82 -8.29 1.33
CA ASP A 146 -0.37 -7.80 0.64
C ASP A 146 -0.37 -8.32 -0.81
N ILE A 147 -1.56 -8.56 -1.36
CA ILE A 147 -1.75 -8.85 -2.78
C ILE A 147 -1.49 -7.58 -3.58
N GLY A 148 -0.76 -7.70 -4.70
CA GLY A 148 -0.31 -6.55 -5.47
C GLY A 148 0.85 -5.82 -4.82
N ASP A 149 1.19 -4.67 -5.34
CA ASP A 149 2.17 -3.75 -4.80
C ASP A 149 1.87 -2.30 -5.22
N LYS A 150 2.65 -1.34 -4.74
CA LYS A 150 2.41 0.09 -5.02
C LYS A 150 2.48 0.46 -6.49
N SER A 151 3.24 -0.25 -7.33
CA SER A 151 3.26 0.03 -8.77
C SER A 151 1.87 -0.24 -9.40
N TRP A 152 1.23 -1.34 -9.01
CA TRP A 152 -0.13 -1.66 -9.45
C TRP A 152 -1.16 -0.67 -8.93
N GLY A 153 -1.04 -0.24 -7.67
CA GLY A 153 -1.90 0.81 -7.11
C GLY A 153 -1.78 2.13 -7.85
N VAL A 154 -0.55 2.54 -8.18
CA VAL A 154 -0.30 3.76 -8.97
C VAL A 154 -0.90 3.64 -10.37
N MET A 155 -0.63 2.55 -11.10
CA MET A 155 -1.18 2.32 -12.44
C MET A 155 -2.73 2.30 -12.44
N ALA A 156 -3.33 1.69 -11.44
CA ALA A 156 -4.79 1.68 -11.29
C ALA A 156 -5.35 3.09 -11.03
N CYS A 157 -4.70 3.91 -10.21
CA CYS A 157 -5.08 5.31 -10.01
C CYS A 157 -4.90 6.12 -11.30
N GLN A 158 -3.80 5.93 -12.03
CA GLN A 158 -3.56 6.59 -13.32
C GLN A 158 -4.68 6.26 -14.32
N GLN A 159 -5.07 5.00 -14.43
CA GLN A 159 -6.18 4.58 -15.28
C GLN A 159 -7.51 5.19 -14.82
N TYR A 160 -7.80 5.16 -13.53
CA TYR A 160 -9.03 5.72 -12.95
C TYR A 160 -9.18 7.22 -13.24
N PHE A 161 -8.09 7.97 -13.26
CA PHE A 161 -8.06 9.39 -13.61
C PHE A 161 -7.98 9.67 -15.13
N GLY A 162 -8.27 8.69 -15.98
CA GLY A 162 -8.35 8.88 -17.43
C GLY A 162 -7.06 8.61 -18.19
N GLY A 163 -6.16 7.79 -17.65
CA GLY A 163 -4.94 7.35 -18.33
C GLY A 163 -3.78 8.33 -18.17
N ILE A 164 -3.61 8.90 -16.98
CA ILE A 164 -2.42 9.71 -16.65
C ILE A 164 -1.17 8.86 -16.82
N VAL A 165 -0.16 9.40 -17.51
CA VAL A 165 1.09 8.68 -17.74
C VAL A 165 2.09 8.86 -16.58
N GLY A 166 3.05 7.92 -16.47
CA GLY A 166 4.02 7.92 -15.39
C GLY A 166 4.84 9.21 -15.27
N GLY A 167 5.15 9.88 -16.38
CA GLY A 167 5.84 11.18 -16.38
C GLY A 167 5.02 12.36 -15.85
N GLN A 168 3.70 12.19 -15.70
CA GLN A 168 2.77 13.17 -15.13
C GLN A 168 2.32 12.76 -13.71
N THR A 169 2.93 11.72 -13.14
CA THR A 169 2.60 11.19 -11.83
C THR A 169 3.82 11.28 -10.94
N LEU A 170 3.65 11.87 -9.76
CA LEU A 170 4.65 11.88 -8.70
C LEU A 170 4.18 11.01 -7.54
N HIS A 171 4.97 10.02 -7.17
CA HIS A 171 4.81 9.27 -5.92
C HIS A 171 5.78 9.83 -4.87
N VAL A 172 5.28 10.10 -3.68
CA VAL A 172 6.08 10.53 -2.52
C VAL A 172 5.92 9.48 -1.43
N GLY A 173 7.02 8.96 -0.90
CA GLY A 173 6.99 7.91 0.11
C GLY A 173 8.26 7.84 0.95
N ASP A 174 8.22 7.07 2.03
CA ASP A 174 9.32 6.91 2.99
C ASP A 174 9.95 5.51 2.99
N GLN A 175 9.28 4.51 2.42
CA GLN A 175 9.65 3.10 2.45
C GLN A 175 10.53 2.69 1.24
N PHE A 176 11.78 3.20 1.18
CA PHE A 176 12.72 2.91 0.10
C PHE A 176 13.89 2.01 0.51
N LEU A 177 14.28 2.00 1.78
CA LEU A 177 15.51 1.37 2.27
C LEU A 177 15.28 0.13 3.15
N SER A 178 14.07 -0.09 3.66
CA SER A 178 13.74 -1.26 4.46
C SER A 178 13.55 -2.52 3.59
N ALA A 179 13.67 -3.69 4.19
CA ALA A 179 13.30 -4.93 3.51
C ALA A 179 11.84 -4.86 3.02
N GLY A 180 11.64 -5.24 1.76
CA GLY A 180 10.34 -5.14 1.09
C GLY A 180 9.99 -3.77 0.53
N ALA A 181 10.66 -2.68 0.93
CA ALA A 181 10.64 -1.32 0.38
C ALA A 181 9.45 -1.03 -0.56
N ASN A 182 8.22 -1.01 -0.02
CA ASN A 182 7.01 -0.98 -0.87
C ASN A 182 6.89 0.29 -1.71
N ASP A 183 7.37 1.45 -1.23
CA ASP A 183 7.40 2.69 -2.02
C ASP A 183 8.40 2.63 -3.17
N PHE A 184 9.49 1.88 -3.01
CA PHE A 184 10.46 1.70 -4.09
C PHE A 184 9.85 1.06 -5.33
N LYS A 185 8.82 0.23 -5.19
CA LYS A 185 8.13 -0.41 -6.32
C LYS A 185 7.32 0.59 -7.16
N ALA A 186 6.84 1.70 -6.59
CA ALA A 186 6.10 2.73 -7.33
C ALA A 186 6.91 3.31 -8.50
N ARG A 187 8.26 3.28 -8.44
CA ARG A 187 9.16 3.71 -9.54
C ARG A 187 8.95 2.96 -10.85
N LEU A 188 8.33 1.80 -10.82
CA LEU A 188 7.99 1.04 -12.03
C LEU A 188 6.83 1.67 -12.80
N ALA A 189 6.04 2.53 -12.15
CA ALA A 189 4.84 3.15 -12.71
C ALA A 189 4.94 4.68 -12.87
N CYS A 190 5.83 5.36 -12.11
CA CYS A 190 5.91 6.82 -12.13
C CYS A 190 7.22 7.37 -11.56
N THR A 191 7.37 8.70 -11.66
CA THR A 191 8.42 9.42 -10.93
C THR A 191 8.20 9.28 -9.43
N THR A 192 9.27 9.02 -8.67
CA THR A 192 9.19 8.83 -7.22
C THR A 192 10.16 9.76 -6.49
N ALA A 193 9.69 10.36 -5.40
CA ALA A 193 10.47 11.13 -4.45
C ALA A 193 10.52 10.40 -3.11
N TRP A 194 11.72 10.17 -2.60
CA TRP A 194 11.91 9.67 -1.25
C TRP A 194 11.90 10.83 -0.26
N ILE A 195 11.16 10.65 0.82
CA ILE A 195 11.12 11.59 1.95
C ILE A 195 11.39 10.81 3.25
N ALA A 196 12.00 11.45 4.23
CA ALA A 196 12.29 10.81 5.52
C ALA A 196 11.20 11.07 6.57
N ASN A 197 10.39 12.12 6.38
CA ASN A 197 9.35 12.51 7.32
C ASN A 197 8.28 13.39 6.66
N PRO A 198 7.10 13.58 7.29
CA PRO A 198 6.00 14.37 6.71
C PRO A 198 6.35 15.84 6.40
N ALA A 199 7.30 16.45 7.12
CA ALA A 199 7.69 17.84 6.86
C ALA A 199 8.39 17.97 5.48
N GLU A 200 9.15 16.97 5.07
CA GLU A 200 9.77 16.94 3.74
C GLU A 200 8.72 16.79 2.63
N THR A 201 7.60 16.11 2.88
CA THR A 201 6.47 16.09 1.93
C THR A 201 5.92 17.51 1.72
N VAL A 202 5.75 18.26 2.81
CA VAL A 202 5.25 19.65 2.72
C VAL A 202 6.25 20.51 1.94
N ALA A 203 7.53 20.46 2.27
CA ALA A 203 8.56 21.23 1.57
C ALA A 203 8.60 20.90 0.07
N LEU A 204 8.51 19.62 -0.30
CA LEU A 204 8.46 19.20 -1.71
C LEU A 204 7.23 19.77 -2.43
N LEU A 205 6.06 19.76 -1.79
CA LEU A 205 4.83 20.31 -2.38
C LEU A 205 4.90 21.82 -2.53
N ASP A 206 5.51 22.54 -1.58
CA ASP A 206 5.71 23.99 -1.66
C ASP A 206 6.65 24.34 -2.83
N GLU A 207 7.77 23.63 -3.00
CA GLU A 207 8.67 23.79 -4.15
C GLU A 207 7.95 23.55 -5.49
N LEU A 208 7.12 22.51 -5.56
CA LEU A 208 6.35 22.23 -6.78
C LEU A 208 5.33 23.34 -7.09
N ALA A 209 4.70 23.90 -6.07
CA ALA A 209 3.77 25.03 -6.25
C ALA A 209 4.50 26.27 -6.79
N GLU A 210 5.65 26.63 -6.21
CA GLU A 210 6.47 27.74 -6.68
C GLU A 210 6.92 27.59 -8.14
N LEU A 211 7.33 26.36 -8.54
CA LEU A 211 7.72 26.07 -9.92
C LEU A 211 6.54 26.17 -10.90
N SER A 212 5.34 25.80 -10.46
CA SER A 212 4.12 25.90 -11.27
C SER A 212 3.69 27.35 -11.50
N ASP A 213 3.86 28.21 -10.50
CA ASP A 213 3.52 29.64 -10.58
C ASP A 213 4.54 30.44 -11.43
N ALA A 214 5.74 29.90 -11.59
CA ALA A 214 6.82 30.51 -12.39
C ALA A 214 6.78 30.11 -13.89
N SER A 215 5.91 29.17 -14.28
CA SER A 215 5.76 28.63 -15.64
C SER A 215 4.62 29.26 -16.42
#